data_6c748fa38419e647ff4cb6c32d05d844
#
_entry.id   6c748fa38419e647ff4cb6c32d05d844
#
_cell.length_a   1.000
_cell.length_b   1.000
_cell.length_c   1.000
_cell.angle_alpha   90.00
_cell.angle_beta   90.00
_cell.angle_gamma   90.00
#
_symmetry.space_group_name_H-M   'P 1'
#
loop_
_entity.id
_entity.type
_entity.pdbx_description
1 polymer ?
#
loop_
_entity_poly.entity_id
_entity_poly.type
_entity_poly.pdbx_seq_one_letter_code
_entity_poly.pdbx_strand_id
1 'polypeptide(L)'
;MKRYVIYKRVSTEDQGRSGLGLEAQQRDIAIFLKNFSEEPFEIVGTFTDVLSGASESRPEFDKALALVRKTGAEMLVAKLDRLGRKVAHIANLMEDRRVRLRVAQMPHADKFQLHIYAALAEQEREFISRRTKDALQAAKARGTKLGGLRDKTMARNVAIQEKARQEAGPAMAVIGPMRAGGETLMAIAEALNRTGVATSRGGRWTAKQVSRVIDRASAG
;
A
#
# COMPACT_ATOMS: atom_id res chain seq x y z
N MET A 1 -11.49 33.35 15.01
CA MET A 1 -10.56 32.82 13.98
C MET A 1 -10.82 31.33 13.82
N LYS A 2 -11.10 30.88 12.61
CA LYS A 2 -11.29 29.45 12.31
C LYS A 2 -9.93 28.75 12.38
N ARG A 3 -9.89 27.51 12.92
CA ARG A 3 -8.69 26.70 13.00
C ARG A 3 -8.91 25.36 12.31
N TYR A 4 -7.96 24.94 11.48
CA TYR A 4 -8.04 23.72 10.71
C TYR A 4 -6.87 22.77 10.99
N VAL A 5 -7.15 21.50 11.07
CA VAL A 5 -6.18 20.41 10.97
C VAL A 5 -6.42 19.73 9.63
N ILE A 6 -5.44 19.78 8.75
CA ILE A 6 -5.52 19.22 7.40
C ILE A 6 -5.08 17.76 7.44
N TYR A 7 -5.89 16.88 6.85
CA TYR A 7 -5.51 15.49 6.65
C TYR A 7 -5.59 15.11 5.16
N LYS A 8 -4.52 14.48 4.67
CA LYS A 8 -4.38 13.99 3.30
C LYS A 8 -4.03 12.51 3.30
N ARG A 9 -4.41 11.79 2.25
CA ARG A 9 -4.09 10.37 2.11
C ARG A 9 -3.87 9.97 0.66
N VAL A 10 -2.81 9.23 0.40
CA VAL A 10 -2.53 8.65 -0.92
C VAL A 10 -2.16 7.18 -0.80
N SER A 11 -2.30 6.43 -1.90
CA SER A 11 -1.72 5.11 -2.04
C SER A 11 -0.28 5.21 -2.55
N THR A 12 0.56 4.21 -2.24
CA THR A 12 1.94 4.13 -2.77
C THR A 12 1.97 4.02 -4.30
N GLU A 13 0.93 3.43 -4.93
CA GLU A 13 0.80 3.37 -6.38
C GLU A 13 0.59 4.76 -6.99
N ASP A 14 -0.20 5.61 -6.34
CA ASP A 14 -0.46 6.98 -6.80
C ASP A 14 0.78 7.88 -6.65
N GLN A 15 1.59 7.65 -5.60
CA GLN A 15 2.88 8.37 -5.44
C GLN A 15 3.93 7.93 -6.45
N GLY A 16 3.99 6.63 -6.78
CA GLY A 16 4.97 6.10 -7.72
C GLY A 16 4.73 6.53 -9.18
N ARG A 17 3.54 7.06 -9.49
CA ARG A 17 3.17 7.44 -10.86
C ARG A 17 3.23 8.92 -11.17
N SER A 18 3.00 9.84 -10.23
CA SER A 18 2.93 11.26 -10.61
C SER A 18 2.92 12.31 -9.50
N GLY A 19 2.79 11.97 -8.21
CA GLY A 19 2.55 12.98 -7.15
C GLY A 19 1.18 13.70 -7.23
N LEU A 20 0.50 13.57 -8.37
CA LEU A 20 -0.75 14.29 -8.71
C LEU A 20 -1.88 14.11 -7.68
N GLY A 21 -1.88 12.98 -6.98
CA GLY A 21 -2.91 12.71 -5.98
C GLY A 21 -2.84 13.60 -4.74
N LEU A 22 -1.64 13.98 -4.27
CA LEU A 22 -1.46 14.92 -3.16
C LEU A 22 -1.65 16.37 -3.62
N GLU A 23 -1.14 16.71 -4.80
CA GLU A 23 -1.29 18.05 -5.39
C GLU A 23 -2.76 18.40 -5.62
N ALA A 24 -3.56 17.47 -6.16
CA ALA A 24 -4.99 17.65 -6.34
C ALA A 24 -5.70 17.93 -4.99
N GLN A 25 -5.39 17.14 -3.94
CA GLN A 25 -5.95 17.37 -2.62
C GLN A 25 -5.53 18.72 -2.05
N GLN A 26 -4.28 19.11 -2.23
CA GLN A 26 -3.77 20.40 -1.78
C GLN A 26 -4.45 21.55 -2.47
N ARG A 27 -4.66 21.45 -3.79
CA ARG A 27 -5.39 22.45 -4.58
C ARG A 27 -6.83 22.59 -4.08
N ASP A 28 -7.55 21.48 -3.89
CA ASP A 28 -8.94 21.51 -3.42
C ASP A 28 -9.06 22.16 -2.04
N ILE A 29 -8.14 21.86 -1.13
CA ILE A 29 -8.06 22.46 0.20
C ILE A 29 -7.73 23.94 0.11
N ALA A 30 -6.78 24.36 -0.76
CA ALA A 30 -6.44 25.76 -0.94
C ALA A 30 -7.62 26.58 -1.50
N ILE A 31 -8.37 26.01 -2.45
CA ILE A 31 -9.61 26.62 -2.98
C ILE A 31 -10.64 26.79 -1.86
N PHE A 32 -10.83 25.78 -1.03
CA PHE A 32 -11.73 25.84 0.12
C PHE A 32 -11.33 26.96 1.09
N LEU A 33 -10.08 27.01 1.49
CA LEU A 33 -9.57 27.99 2.44
C LEU A 33 -9.69 29.44 1.88
N LYS A 34 -9.45 29.62 0.60
CA LYS A 34 -9.53 30.92 -0.06
C LYS A 34 -10.98 31.41 -0.23
N ASN A 35 -11.91 30.53 -0.59
CA ASN A 35 -13.23 30.94 -1.07
C ASN A 35 -14.35 30.67 -0.07
N PHE A 36 -14.15 29.75 0.88
CA PHE A 36 -15.21 29.25 1.78
C PHE A 36 -14.85 29.34 3.26
N SER A 37 -13.63 29.74 3.62
CA SER A 37 -13.32 30.11 5.00
C SER A 37 -13.88 31.51 5.26
N GLU A 38 -14.86 31.60 6.13
CA GLU A 38 -15.64 32.83 6.38
C GLU A 38 -14.82 33.93 7.10
N GLU A 39 -13.68 33.56 7.73
CA GLU A 39 -12.88 34.45 8.58
C GLU A 39 -11.39 34.15 8.42
N PRO A 40 -10.50 35.01 8.95
CA PRO A 40 -9.10 34.64 9.03
C PRO A 40 -8.92 33.28 9.68
N PHE A 41 -8.18 32.39 9.04
CA PHE A 41 -7.98 31.02 9.48
C PHE A 41 -6.53 30.74 9.89
N GLU A 42 -6.37 29.72 10.72
CA GLU A 42 -5.08 29.17 11.13
C GLU A 42 -5.01 27.68 10.78
N ILE A 43 -3.93 27.22 10.19
CA ILE A 43 -3.64 25.80 10.00
C ILE A 43 -2.81 25.33 11.20
N VAL A 44 -3.44 24.58 12.11
CA VAL A 44 -2.82 24.08 13.35
C VAL A 44 -1.88 22.91 13.09
N GLY A 45 -2.13 22.15 12.02
CA GLY A 45 -1.30 21.02 11.62
C GLY A 45 -1.73 20.40 10.29
N THR A 46 -0.78 19.75 9.62
CA THR A 46 -1.02 19.03 8.38
C THR A 46 -0.42 17.63 8.49
N PHE A 47 -1.24 16.61 8.21
CA PHE A 47 -0.91 15.20 8.35
C PHE A 47 -1.15 14.47 7.05
N THR A 48 -0.27 13.53 6.70
CA THR A 48 -0.38 12.80 5.43
C THR A 48 -0.03 11.34 5.63
N ASP A 49 -0.99 10.44 5.37
CA ASP A 49 -0.74 9.00 5.31
C ASP A 49 -0.45 8.56 3.88
N VAL A 50 0.58 7.73 3.74
CA VAL A 50 0.93 7.03 2.50
C VAL A 50 0.69 5.54 2.75
N LEU A 51 -0.39 4.99 2.18
CA LEU A 51 -0.79 3.61 2.43
C LEU A 51 -0.29 2.68 1.34
N SER A 52 0.49 1.67 1.69
CA SER A 52 0.72 0.50 0.85
C SER A 52 -0.50 -0.42 0.90
N GLY A 53 -0.94 -0.95 -0.23
CA GLY A 53 -2.25 -1.59 -0.47
C GLY A 53 -2.78 -2.61 0.55
N ALA A 54 -1.97 -3.09 1.50
CA ALA A 54 -2.36 -4.05 2.54
C ALA A 54 -2.44 -3.46 3.96
N SER A 55 -1.97 -2.23 4.20
CA SER A 55 -1.95 -1.64 5.55
C SER A 55 -3.19 -0.79 5.80
N GLU A 56 -3.95 -1.13 6.83
CA GLU A 56 -5.05 -0.31 7.37
C GLU A 56 -4.56 0.70 8.43
N SER A 57 -3.30 0.63 8.87
CA SER A 57 -2.73 1.52 9.88
C SER A 57 -2.59 2.95 9.34
N ARG A 58 -3.12 3.91 10.08
CA ARG A 58 -3.13 5.34 9.73
C ARG A 58 -2.60 6.21 10.87
N PRO A 59 -1.31 6.10 11.17
CA PRO A 59 -0.72 6.79 12.32
C PRO A 59 -0.85 8.33 12.23
N GLU A 60 -0.79 8.87 11.02
CA GLU A 60 -0.93 10.32 10.84
C GLU A 60 -2.41 10.77 10.99
N PHE A 61 -3.38 9.94 10.62
CA PHE A 61 -4.79 10.20 10.90
C PHE A 61 -5.07 10.23 12.40
N ASP A 62 -4.50 9.28 13.16
CA ASP A 62 -4.69 9.22 14.60
C ASP A 62 -4.10 10.46 15.30
N LYS A 63 -2.92 10.94 14.85
CA LYS A 63 -2.32 12.19 15.33
C LYS A 63 -3.19 13.41 14.98
N ALA A 64 -3.69 13.47 13.74
CA ALA A 64 -4.59 14.53 13.30
C ALA A 64 -5.85 14.59 14.18
N LEU A 65 -6.46 13.43 14.45
CA LEU A 65 -7.65 13.30 15.27
C LEU A 65 -7.39 13.72 16.73
N ALA A 66 -6.26 13.31 17.29
CA ALA A 66 -5.84 13.72 18.63
C ALA A 66 -5.67 15.25 18.73
N LEU A 67 -5.06 15.87 17.71
CA LEU A 67 -4.87 17.32 17.65
C LEU A 67 -6.20 18.05 17.51
N VAL A 68 -7.12 17.57 16.67
CA VAL A 68 -8.50 18.10 16.54
C VAL A 68 -9.22 18.10 17.89
N ARG A 69 -9.20 16.95 18.58
CA ARG A 69 -9.84 16.79 19.90
C ARG A 69 -9.24 17.68 20.97
N LYS A 70 -7.93 17.90 20.92
CA LYS A 70 -7.20 18.75 21.87
C LYS A 70 -7.44 20.24 21.64
N THR A 71 -7.51 20.66 20.38
CA THR A 71 -7.53 22.09 20.02
C THR A 71 -8.93 22.61 19.70
N GLY A 72 -9.90 21.71 19.45
CA GLY A 72 -11.22 22.07 18.92
C GLY A 72 -11.19 22.61 17.49
N ALA A 73 -10.07 22.44 16.76
CA ALA A 73 -9.96 22.78 15.36
C ALA A 73 -10.88 21.89 14.50
N GLU A 74 -11.25 22.36 13.31
CA GLU A 74 -12.01 21.55 12.36
C GLU A 74 -11.06 20.65 11.55
N MET A 75 -11.44 19.38 11.37
CA MET A 75 -10.69 18.47 10.48
C MET A 75 -11.07 18.78 9.03
N LEU A 76 -10.10 19.20 8.23
CA LEU A 76 -10.29 19.53 6.82
C LEU A 76 -9.66 18.46 5.94
N VAL A 77 -10.48 17.87 5.06
CA VAL A 77 -10.06 16.89 4.05
C VAL A 77 -10.52 17.32 2.67
N ALA A 78 -9.82 16.91 1.62
CA ALA A 78 -10.23 17.22 0.25
C ALA A 78 -11.55 16.53 -0.12
N LYS A 79 -11.67 15.22 0.20
CA LYS A 79 -12.83 14.35 -0.11
C LYS A 79 -13.11 13.42 1.04
N LEU A 80 -14.36 12.95 1.19
CA LEU A 80 -14.77 11.99 2.21
C LEU A 80 -14.03 10.65 2.13
N ASP A 81 -13.74 10.17 0.93
CA ASP A 81 -13.04 8.90 0.72
C ASP A 81 -11.61 8.89 1.28
N ARG A 82 -11.03 10.05 1.57
CA ARG A 82 -9.74 10.18 2.26
C ARG A 82 -9.82 9.74 3.71
N LEU A 83 -10.98 9.90 4.37
CA LEU A 83 -11.18 9.49 5.77
C LEU A 83 -11.31 7.97 5.94
N GLY A 84 -11.81 7.27 4.94
CA GLY A 84 -11.97 5.83 4.99
C GLY A 84 -12.77 5.27 3.83
N ARG A 85 -12.69 3.93 3.68
CA ARG A 85 -13.49 3.22 2.69
C ARG A 85 -14.84 2.75 3.23
N LYS A 86 -14.94 2.57 4.56
CA LYS A 86 -16.16 2.10 5.23
C LYS A 86 -16.94 3.29 5.77
N VAL A 87 -18.23 3.35 5.44
CA VAL A 87 -19.16 4.38 5.95
C VAL A 87 -19.18 4.40 7.47
N ALA A 88 -19.13 3.23 8.11
CA ALA A 88 -19.12 3.14 9.56
C ALA A 88 -18.00 3.96 10.22
N HIS A 89 -16.81 4.00 9.63
CA HIS A 89 -15.70 4.82 10.15
C HIS A 89 -15.98 6.31 10.04
N ILE A 90 -16.55 6.72 8.90
CA ILE A 90 -16.91 8.13 8.66
C ILE A 90 -18.07 8.54 9.59
N ALA A 91 -19.07 7.68 9.74
CA ALA A 91 -20.20 7.91 10.63
C ALA A 91 -19.74 8.05 12.08
N ASN A 92 -18.92 7.13 12.60
CA ASN A 92 -18.37 7.20 13.96
C ASN A 92 -17.56 8.48 14.19
N LEU A 93 -16.81 8.93 13.19
CA LEU A 93 -16.06 10.18 13.27
C LEU A 93 -17.02 11.38 13.37
N MET A 94 -18.10 11.38 12.60
CA MET A 94 -19.10 12.45 12.61
C MET A 94 -19.97 12.44 13.90
N GLU A 95 -20.08 11.29 14.59
CA GLU A 95 -20.75 11.19 15.89
C GLU A 95 -19.89 11.71 17.06
N ASP A 96 -18.57 11.78 16.91
CA ASP A 96 -17.72 12.38 17.94
C ASP A 96 -17.93 13.90 17.99
N ARG A 97 -18.61 14.36 19.05
CA ARG A 97 -18.92 15.79 19.26
C ARG A 97 -17.69 16.70 19.33
N ARG A 98 -16.51 16.12 19.57
CA ARG A 98 -15.22 16.85 19.61
C ARG A 98 -14.60 17.01 18.23
N VAL A 99 -15.20 16.40 17.19
CA VAL A 99 -14.68 16.42 15.83
C VAL A 99 -15.67 17.14 14.92
N ARG A 100 -15.25 18.27 14.39
CA ARG A 100 -15.97 18.97 13.33
C ARG A 100 -15.29 18.68 12.01
N LEU A 101 -16.01 18.01 11.11
CA LEU A 101 -15.50 17.63 9.81
C LEU A 101 -15.85 18.66 8.75
N ARG A 102 -14.86 19.04 7.93
CA ARG A 102 -15.02 19.84 6.71
C ARG A 102 -14.48 19.09 5.51
N VAL A 103 -15.20 19.12 4.42
CA VAL A 103 -14.83 18.48 3.16
C VAL A 103 -14.70 19.57 2.11
N ALA A 104 -13.49 19.77 1.58
CA ALA A 104 -13.19 20.89 0.68
C ALA A 104 -14.06 20.89 -0.59
N GLN A 105 -14.31 19.71 -1.17
CA GLN A 105 -15.19 19.58 -2.35
C GLN A 105 -16.69 19.74 -2.04
N MET A 106 -17.06 19.82 -0.76
CA MET A 106 -18.45 19.96 -0.30
C MET A 106 -18.52 21.05 0.79
N PRO A 107 -18.20 22.32 0.47
CA PRO A 107 -18.01 23.35 1.50
C PRO A 107 -19.25 23.66 2.31
N HIS A 108 -20.42 23.47 1.71
CA HIS A 108 -21.72 23.76 2.34
C HIS A 108 -22.44 22.52 2.89
N ALA A 109 -21.81 21.32 2.76
CA ALA A 109 -22.47 20.11 3.22
C ALA A 109 -22.59 20.10 4.76
N ASP A 110 -23.79 19.88 5.24
CA ASP A 110 -24.08 19.62 6.63
C ASP A 110 -23.79 18.14 7.01
N LYS A 111 -23.90 17.81 8.30
CA LYS A 111 -23.67 16.46 8.81
C LYS A 111 -24.55 15.42 8.12
N PHE A 112 -25.82 15.72 7.90
CA PHE A 112 -26.77 14.80 7.28
C PHE A 112 -26.38 14.51 5.82
N GLN A 113 -26.06 15.56 5.07
CA GLN A 113 -25.60 15.43 3.68
C GLN A 113 -24.30 14.61 3.59
N LEU A 114 -23.35 14.82 4.51
CA LEU A 114 -22.12 14.03 4.55
C LEU A 114 -22.39 12.54 4.83
N HIS A 115 -23.37 12.19 5.66
CA HIS A 115 -23.79 10.80 5.87
C HIS A 115 -24.35 10.18 4.59
N ILE A 116 -25.23 10.91 3.88
CA ILE A 116 -25.78 10.44 2.60
C ILE A 116 -24.65 10.21 1.57
N TYR A 117 -23.75 11.16 1.42
CA TYR A 117 -22.63 11.02 0.47
C TYR A 117 -21.69 9.86 0.85
N ALA A 118 -21.46 9.64 2.15
CA ALA A 118 -20.67 8.50 2.59
C ALA A 118 -21.35 7.17 2.22
N ALA A 119 -22.67 7.06 2.44
CA ALA A 119 -23.46 5.87 2.09
C ALA A 119 -23.47 5.62 0.58
N LEU A 120 -23.69 6.66 -0.23
CA LEU A 120 -23.65 6.56 -1.70
C LEU A 120 -22.27 6.12 -2.21
N ALA A 121 -21.19 6.66 -1.64
CA ALA A 121 -19.83 6.28 -2.01
C ALA A 121 -19.48 4.84 -1.63
N GLU A 122 -20.08 4.26 -0.60
CA GLU A 122 -19.94 2.84 -0.27
C GLU A 122 -20.72 1.98 -1.25
N GLN A 123 -21.96 2.33 -1.54
CA GLN A 123 -22.82 1.63 -2.49
C GLN A 123 -22.18 1.61 -3.89
N GLU A 124 -21.64 2.73 -4.35
CA GLU A 124 -20.96 2.80 -5.65
C GLU A 124 -19.75 1.84 -5.71
N ARG A 125 -18.95 1.78 -4.65
CA ARG A 125 -17.82 0.84 -4.55
C ARG A 125 -18.27 -0.62 -4.58
N GLU A 126 -19.38 -0.94 -3.91
CA GLU A 126 -19.96 -2.28 -3.94
C GLU A 126 -20.44 -2.66 -5.35
N PHE A 127 -21.10 -1.73 -6.05
CA PHE A 127 -21.52 -1.96 -7.43
C PHE A 127 -20.33 -2.17 -8.38
N ILE A 128 -19.27 -1.35 -8.26
CA ILE A 128 -18.05 -1.52 -9.06
C ILE A 128 -17.39 -2.88 -8.73
N SER A 129 -17.30 -3.25 -7.46
CA SER A 129 -16.74 -4.53 -7.03
C SER A 129 -17.53 -5.71 -7.57
N ARG A 130 -18.86 -5.68 -7.47
CA ARG A 130 -19.76 -6.71 -8.01
C ARG A 130 -19.62 -6.82 -9.52
N ARG A 131 -19.72 -5.71 -10.25
CA ARG A 131 -19.54 -5.67 -11.70
C ARG A 131 -18.19 -6.24 -12.14
N THR A 132 -17.12 -5.92 -11.40
CA THR A 132 -15.78 -6.45 -11.69
C THR A 132 -15.71 -7.96 -11.47
N LYS A 133 -16.30 -8.46 -10.38
CA LYS A 133 -16.38 -9.91 -10.11
C LYS A 133 -17.15 -10.65 -11.19
N ASP A 134 -18.30 -10.10 -11.60
CA ASP A 134 -19.15 -10.70 -12.64
C ASP A 134 -18.42 -10.74 -14.00
N ALA A 135 -17.73 -9.65 -14.34
CA ALA A 135 -16.92 -9.58 -15.57
C ALA A 135 -15.76 -10.58 -15.55
N LEU A 136 -15.09 -10.75 -14.40
CA LEU A 136 -14.01 -11.73 -14.22
C LEU A 136 -14.55 -13.16 -14.28
N GLN A 137 -15.71 -13.45 -13.68
CA GLN A 137 -16.37 -14.75 -13.80
C GLN A 137 -16.72 -15.08 -15.24
N ALA A 138 -17.32 -14.13 -15.98
CA ALA A 138 -17.64 -14.30 -17.39
C ALA A 138 -16.38 -14.52 -18.25
N ALA A 139 -15.27 -13.83 -17.95
CA ALA A 139 -14.00 -14.03 -18.62
C ALA A 139 -13.44 -15.44 -18.33
N LYS A 140 -13.52 -15.90 -17.08
CA LYS A 140 -13.12 -17.25 -16.67
C LYS A 140 -13.94 -18.32 -17.37
N ALA A 141 -15.25 -18.13 -17.48
CA ALA A 141 -16.16 -19.06 -18.19
C ALA A 141 -15.81 -19.18 -19.68
N ARG A 142 -15.30 -18.10 -20.31
CA ARG A 142 -14.79 -18.10 -21.68
C ARG A 142 -13.37 -18.69 -21.84
N GLY A 143 -12.79 -19.26 -20.75
CA GLY A 143 -11.47 -19.87 -20.78
C GLY A 143 -10.30 -18.88 -20.62
N THR A 144 -10.57 -17.59 -20.32
CA THR A 144 -9.51 -16.62 -20.07
C THR A 144 -8.82 -16.92 -18.74
N LYS A 145 -7.52 -17.17 -18.75
CA LYS A 145 -6.73 -17.31 -17.53
C LYS A 145 -6.67 -15.96 -16.83
N LEU A 146 -7.36 -15.88 -15.68
CA LEU A 146 -7.38 -14.70 -14.82
C LEU A 146 -6.22 -14.78 -13.82
N GLY A 147 -5.55 -13.64 -13.64
CA GLY A 147 -4.36 -13.58 -12.81
C GLY A 147 -3.18 -14.29 -13.52
N GLY A 148 -2.12 -13.63 -13.64
CA GLY A 148 -0.93 -14.13 -14.31
C GLY A 148 0.04 -12.97 -14.47
N LEU A 149 1.29 -13.30 -14.56
CA LEU A 149 2.30 -12.32 -14.86
C LEU A 149 2.16 -11.94 -16.35
N ARG A 150 2.11 -10.65 -16.64
CA ARG A 150 2.14 -10.16 -18.03
C ARG A 150 3.44 -10.64 -18.70
N ASP A 151 3.42 -10.85 -20.01
CA ASP A 151 4.57 -11.37 -20.78
C ASP A 151 5.90 -10.68 -20.45
N LYS A 152 5.91 -9.37 -20.29
CA LYS A 152 7.11 -8.63 -19.85
C LYS A 152 7.59 -9.02 -18.45
N THR A 153 6.69 -9.34 -17.53
CA THR A 153 7.03 -9.78 -16.16
C THR A 153 7.48 -11.23 -16.17
N MET A 154 6.89 -12.06 -17.02
CA MET A 154 7.35 -13.45 -17.25
C MET A 154 8.76 -13.45 -17.81
N ALA A 155 9.04 -12.70 -18.87
CA ALA A 155 10.38 -12.57 -19.45
C ALA A 155 11.41 -12.08 -18.43
N ARG A 156 11.04 -11.10 -17.59
CA ARG A 156 11.90 -10.63 -16.49
C ARG A 156 12.15 -11.71 -15.44
N ASN A 157 11.14 -12.48 -15.08
CA ASN A 157 11.28 -13.56 -14.09
C ASN A 157 12.13 -14.70 -14.63
N VAL A 158 11.96 -15.06 -15.92
CA VAL A 158 12.84 -16.02 -16.60
C VAL A 158 14.29 -15.54 -16.58
N ALA A 159 14.53 -14.28 -16.94
CA ALA A 159 15.89 -13.72 -16.92
C ALA A 159 16.49 -13.69 -15.50
N ILE A 160 15.68 -13.38 -14.47
CA ILE A 160 16.13 -13.43 -13.07
C ILE A 160 16.44 -14.86 -12.63
N GLN A 161 15.63 -15.83 -13.03
CA GLN A 161 15.86 -17.25 -12.72
C GLN A 161 17.13 -17.77 -13.42
N GLU A 162 17.32 -17.42 -14.70
CA GLU A 162 18.50 -17.77 -15.47
C GLU A 162 19.78 -17.20 -14.84
N LYS A 163 19.75 -15.90 -14.50
CA LYS A 163 20.86 -15.27 -13.78
C LYS A 163 21.13 -15.94 -12.44
N ALA A 164 20.10 -16.26 -11.67
CA ALA A 164 20.26 -16.96 -10.39
C ALA A 164 20.79 -18.39 -10.54
N ARG A 165 20.52 -19.06 -11.68
CA ARG A 165 21.09 -20.36 -12.04
C ARG A 165 22.59 -20.24 -12.35
N GLN A 166 22.96 -19.27 -13.18
CA GLN A 166 24.37 -19.02 -13.54
C GLN A 166 25.19 -18.64 -12.28
N GLU A 167 24.66 -17.79 -11.41
CA GLU A 167 25.30 -17.40 -10.16
C GLU A 167 25.40 -18.57 -9.14
N ALA A 168 24.55 -19.59 -9.25
CA ALA A 168 24.60 -20.78 -8.40
C ALA A 168 25.70 -21.78 -8.83
N GLY A 169 26.23 -21.68 -10.03
CA GLY A 169 27.27 -22.61 -10.55
C GLY A 169 28.44 -22.82 -9.61
N PRO A 170 29.14 -21.77 -9.17
CA PRO A 170 30.26 -21.89 -8.23
C PRO A 170 29.89 -22.57 -6.91
N ALA A 171 28.68 -22.28 -6.39
CA ALA A 171 28.16 -22.91 -5.17
C ALA A 171 27.87 -24.41 -5.41
N MET A 172 27.28 -24.76 -6.56
CA MET A 172 26.97 -26.15 -6.91
C MET A 172 28.21 -27.02 -7.07
N ALA A 173 29.35 -26.47 -7.47
CA ALA A 173 30.62 -27.18 -7.50
C ALA A 173 31.07 -27.68 -6.11
N VAL A 174 30.69 -27.01 -5.05
CA VAL A 174 30.94 -27.42 -3.66
C VAL A 174 29.78 -28.27 -3.11
N ILE A 175 28.54 -27.83 -3.35
CA ILE A 175 27.33 -28.50 -2.84
C ILE A 175 27.20 -29.93 -3.37
N GLY A 176 27.40 -30.12 -4.66
CA GLY A 176 27.21 -31.42 -5.33
C GLY A 176 28.01 -32.57 -4.70
N PRO A 177 29.35 -32.51 -4.66
CA PRO A 177 30.19 -33.53 -4.06
C PRO A 177 29.91 -33.77 -2.58
N MET A 178 29.70 -32.70 -1.78
CA MET A 178 29.44 -32.82 -0.36
C MET A 178 28.08 -33.47 -0.12
N ARG A 179 27.07 -33.14 -0.91
CA ARG A 179 25.73 -33.74 -0.78
C ARG A 179 25.73 -35.21 -1.18
N ALA A 180 26.50 -35.59 -2.24
CA ALA A 180 26.67 -36.97 -2.63
C ALA A 180 27.43 -37.79 -1.57
N GLY A 181 28.31 -37.14 -0.78
CA GLY A 181 28.98 -37.73 0.36
C GLY A 181 28.14 -37.82 1.64
N GLY A 182 26.85 -37.43 1.60
CA GLY A 182 25.94 -37.51 2.75
C GLY A 182 26.02 -36.36 3.75
N GLU A 183 26.78 -35.31 3.43
CA GLU A 183 26.95 -34.18 4.34
C GLU A 183 25.66 -33.42 4.64
N THR A 184 25.55 -32.86 5.83
CA THR A 184 24.39 -32.06 6.25
C THR A 184 24.36 -30.72 5.56
N LEU A 185 23.17 -30.13 5.37
CA LEU A 185 23.01 -28.81 4.79
C LEU A 185 23.76 -27.72 5.57
N MET A 186 23.91 -27.92 6.88
CA MET A 186 24.66 -27.02 7.75
C MET A 186 26.17 -27.10 7.46
N ALA A 187 26.72 -28.31 7.40
CA ALA A 187 28.15 -28.54 7.08
C ALA A 187 28.50 -27.98 5.69
N ILE A 188 27.59 -28.16 4.70
CA ILE A 188 27.76 -27.60 3.36
C ILE A 188 27.77 -26.04 3.41
N ALA A 189 26.86 -25.42 4.18
CA ALA A 189 26.81 -23.98 4.35
C ALA A 189 28.11 -23.44 4.97
N GLU A 190 28.65 -24.14 5.99
CA GLU A 190 29.91 -23.79 6.61
C GLU A 190 31.10 -23.93 5.66
N ALA A 191 31.13 -24.97 4.84
CA ALA A 191 32.16 -25.15 3.82
C ALA A 191 32.13 -24.02 2.78
N LEU A 192 30.95 -23.63 2.29
CA LEU A 192 30.77 -22.50 1.37
C LEU A 192 31.25 -21.18 1.98
N ASN A 193 30.98 -20.98 3.27
CA ASN A 193 31.45 -19.80 3.98
C ASN A 193 32.96 -19.78 4.17
N ARG A 194 33.60 -20.95 4.36
CA ARG A 194 35.05 -21.08 4.48
C ARG A 194 35.78 -20.88 3.16
N THR A 195 35.20 -21.39 2.08
CA THR A 195 35.79 -21.28 0.74
C THR A 195 35.57 -19.91 0.10
N GLY A 196 34.87 -19.01 0.77
CA GLY A 196 34.64 -17.65 0.29
C GLY A 196 33.67 -17.55 -0.90
N VAL A 197 32.89 -18.60 -1.19
CA VAL A 197 31.86 -18.56 -2.23
C VAL A 197 30.79 -17.58 -1.83
N ALA A 198 30.64 -16.48 -2.60
CA ALA A 198 29.68 -15.44 -2.30
C ALA A 198 28.22 -15.92 -2.49
N THR A 199 27.31 -15.48 -1.64
CA THR A 199 25.88 -15.58 -1.95
C THR A 199 25.47 -14.51 -2.95
N SER A 200 24.37 -14.68 -3.65
CA SER A 200 23.83 -13.69 -4.61
C SER A 200 23.56 -12.30 -4.01
N ARG A 201 23.56 -12.17 -2.69
CA ARG A 201 23.36 -10.92 -1.95
C ARG A 201 24.53 -10.52 -1.04
N GLY A 202 25.68 -11.17 -1.20
CA GLY A 202 26.90 -10.86 -0.43
C GLY A 202 26.87 -11.25 1.06
N GLY A 203 25.85 -12.01 1.51
CA GLY A 203 25.77 -12.49 2.89
C GLY A 203 26.40 -13.85 3.11
N ARG A 204 26.29 -14.40 4.33
CA ARG A 204 26.76 -15.75 4.68
C ARG A 204 25.74 -16.81 4.24
N TRP A 205 26.24 -17.98 3.83
CA TRP A 205 25.41 -19.14 3.52
C TRP A 205 24.76 -19.72 4.79
N THR A 206 23.51 -20.11 4.63
CA THR A 206 22.71 -20.82 5.64
C THR A 206 22.21 -22.14 5.07
N ALA A 207 21.89 -23.12 5.91
CA ALA A 207 21.33 -24.41 5.49
C ALA A 207 20.10 -24.23 4.57
N LYS A 208 19.23 -23.26 4.85
CA LYS A 208 18.04 -22.93 4.05
C LYS A 208 18.38 -22.42 2.65
N GLN A 209 19.48 -21.66 2.49
CA GLN A 209 19.94 -21.21 1.17
C GLN A 209 20.55 -22.35 0.38
N VAL A 210 21.30 -23.24 1.00
CA VAL A 210 21.83 -24.45 0.36
C VAL A 210 20.67 -25.33 -0.15
N SER A 211 19.66 -25.61 0.67
CA SER A 211 18.46 -26.35 0.23
C SER A 211 17.81 -25.70 -1.01
N ARG A 212 17.59 -24.40 -1.00
CA ARG A 212 16.99 -23.68 -2.12
C ARG A 212 17.81 -23.76 -3.43
N VAL A 213 19.12 -23.81 -3.32
CA VAL A 213 20.01 -23.97 -4.51
C VAL A 213 19.91 -25.39 -5.05
N ILE A 214 19.89 -26.41 -4.18
CA ILE A 214 19.69 -27.80 -4.56
C ILE A 214 18.33 -27.99 -5.25
N ASP A 215 17.24 -27.50 -4.63
CA ASP A 215 15.87 -27.61 -5.15
C ASP A 215 15.75 -26.99 -6.55
N ARG A 216 16.42 -25.85 -6.79
CA ARG A 216 16.44 -25.21 -8.11
C ARG A 216 17.25 -25.96 -9.14
N ALA A 217 18.34 -26.59 -8.74
CA ALA A 217 19.16 -27.39 -9.63
C ALA A 217 18.47 -28.71 -10.02
N SER A 218 17.62 -29.25 -9.14
CA SER A 218 16.85 -30.48 -9.40
C SER A 218 15.57 -30.23 -10.22
N ALA A 219 15.09 -28.98 -10.31
CA ALA A 219 13.84 -28.61 -11.00
C ALA A 219 14.04 -28.20 -12.48
N GLY A 220 15.21 -28.40 -13.04
CA GLY A 220 15.58 -28.10 -14.43
C GLY A 220 16.32 -29.17 -15.11
#